data_3301338695eb4ae509716ab04f06ee42
#
_entry.id   3301338695eb4ae509716ab04f06ee42
#
_cell.length_a   1.000
_cell.length_b   1.000
_cell.length_c   1.000
_cell.angle_alpha   90.00
_cell.angle_beta   90.00
_cell.angle_gamma   90.00
#
_symmetry.space_group_name_H-M   'P 1'
#
loop_
_entity.id
_entity.type
_entity.pdbx_description
1 polymer ?
#
loop_
_entity_poly.entity_id
_entity_poly.type
_entity_poly.pdbx_seq_one_letter_code
_entity_poly.pdbx_strand_id
1 'polypeptide(L)'
;MKHISIRVPWHDSNWNGHVCKNPACNTFCKVLPRISMSRDTADCLHASEDWSLLPQHERPVCASENGGFMNQHSYKREFKHVYAGKGGRHDVLKPTTIEIPAYSALAIPFRYMSLDSQSWLSDRHPEFHDVEKSPFNSSWLYGAERQLDILKWFRGNIEANESICVFYCKNGNPVDDEGRRMIVGMGEVTSVASIKLYDTEADYTYPLWEMVVQHSIRQELQDSKGFLLPYNQYLEFDEDYIQKKTGLTKEEALDEIKISLDKLGNTERIFNELSYGCEFISNQSMLIILENARRALEAVMKHGLVGGDWQLQLRWINDSIAKVKSSISPFPSFAECLKAIGVNYSYLIERDILTAGCGKKDNPWRYYNDLMAGKLPVPNTVYFSELPAYKKSWEYRSDEGKRVLELLSRFELDADIIGQYANNAETYEKLLTNPYIISEKCAQDYDNRVNTQTIDFGVIPDVDIQGENIPTAPFAVRTLIDERRLRSMTVERLCSALDDGDTLLSIAELEQYVSDTLSDTNSLLPNDYFLTVRGFFSDELVYLPDDNPKALQLKEYAEMERWLSKRLLARAKSSVRNKLNVDWETRAMSSSHYDKNNENSREATRQQIEALEMMTD
;
A
#
# COMPACT_ATOMS: atom_id res chain seq x y z
N MET A 1 -11.79 -12.26 9.40
CA MET A 1 -10.92 -12.62 8.25
C MET A 1 -10.07 -11.42 7.92
N LYS A 2 -8.76 -11.58 7.83
CA LYS A 2 -7.84 -10.56 7.32
C LYS A 2 -7.00 -11.14 6.19
N HIS A 3 -6.77 -10.34 5.16
CA HIS A 3 -5.89 -10.66 4.05
C HIS A 3 -4.46 -10.26 4.40
N ILE A 4 -3.47 -10.88 3.75
CA ILE A 4 -2.07 -10.63 4.03
C ILE A 4 -1.28 -10.36 2.74
N SER A 5 -0.27 -9.50 2.86
CA SER A 5 0.79 -9.35 1.87
C SER A 5 2.04 -10.08 2.32
N ILE A 6 2.76 -10.69 1.38
CA ILE A 6 4.02 -11.38 1.65
C ILE A 6 5.05 -10.92 0.63
N ARG A 7 6.16 -10.39 1.12
CA ARG A 7 7.27 -9.97 0.29
C ARG A 7 8.08 -11.19 -0.19
N VAL A 8 8.27 -11.27 -1.49
CA VAL A 8 9.08 -12.30 -2.13
C VAL A 8 10.13 -11.66 -3.04
N PRO A 9 11.24 -12.31 -3.33
CA PRO A 9 12.17 -11.87 -4.36
C PRO A 9 11.65 -12.20 -5.75
N TRP A 10 12.17 -11.49 -6.76
CA TRP A 10 11.71 -11.66 -8.14
C TRP A 10 11.79 -13.09 -8.65
N HIS A 11 12.89 -13.79 -8.41
CA HIS A 11 13.10 -15.12 -8.94
C HIS A 11 12.13 -16.19 -8.39
N ASP A 12 11.42 -15.89 -7.30
CA ASP A 12 10.39 -16.78 -6.77
C ASP A 12 9.05 -16.63 -7.46
N SER A 13 8.83 -15.56 -8.19
CA SER A 13 7.58 -15.37 -8.92
C SER A 13 7.31 -16.51 -9.90
N ASN A 14 8.36 -17.23 -10.29
CA ASN A 14 8.26 -18.40 -11.17
C ASN A 14 9.45 -19.35 -10.95
N TRP A 15 9.64 -19.77 -9.70
CA TRP A 15 10.81 -20.59 -9.37
C TRP A 15 10.83 -21.91 -10.12
N ASN A 16 11.92 -22.17 -10.78
CA ASN A 16 12.11 -23.33 -11.65
C ASN A 16 12.90 -24.47 -10.98
N GLY A 17 13.08 -24.43 -9.65
CA GLY A 17 13.83 -25.42 -8.90
C GLY A 17 15.35 -25.21 -8.85
N HIS A 18 15.84 -24.11 -9.43
CA HIS A 18 17.27 -23.79 -9.46
C HIS A 18 17.64 -22.70 -8.45
N VAL A 19 18.87 -22.71 -7.99
CA VAL A 19 19.43 -21.61 -7.19
C VAL A 19 19.41 -20.33 -8.01
N CYS A 20 19.16 -19.20 -7.35
CA CYS A 20 19.16 -17.88 -7.97
C CYS A 20 20.41 -17.66 -8.85
N LYS A 21 20.22 -17.17 -10.06
CA LYS A 21 21.30 -16.93 -11.04
C LYS A 21 22.32 -15.89 -10.55
N ASN A 22 21.85 -14.91 -9.79
CA ASN A 22 22.68 -13.84 -9.24
C ASN A 22 22.24 -13.49 -7.81
N PRO A 23 22.57 -14.34 -6.83
CA PRO A 23 22.19 -14.12 -5.43
C PRO A 23 22.68 -12.77 -4.87
N ALA A 24 23.86 -12.33 -5.31
CA ALA A 24 24.46 -11.07 -4.86
C ALA A 24 23.66 -9.83 -5.27
N CYS A 25 22.92 -9.88 -6.38
CA CYS A 25 22.07 -8.78 -6.86
C CYS A 25 20.63 -8.87 -6.33
N ASN A 26 20.24 -9.98 -5.72
CA ASN A 26 18.90 -10.12 -5.16
C ASN A 26 18.73 -9.23 -3.92
N THR A 27 17.86 -8.23 -4.04
CA THR A 27 17.68 -7.21 -2.98
C THR A 27 17.00 -7.78 -1.74
N PHE A 28 16.12 -8.77 -1.89
CA PHE A 28 15.51 -9.47 -0.76
C PHE A 28 16.58 -10.13 0.10
N CYS A 29 17.53 -10.80 -0.55
CA CYS A 29 18.67 -11.41 0.12
C CYS A 29 19.58 -10.40 0.83
N LYS A 30 19.65 -9.15 0.37
CA LYS A 30 20.44 -8.08 1.02
C LYS A 30 19.74 -7.44 2.22
N VAL A 31 18.42 -7.40 2.22
CA VAL A 31 17.64 -6.73 3.29
C VAL A 31 17.49 -7.64 4.50
N LEU A 32 17.17 -8.91 4.29
CA LEU A 32 16.96 -9.88 5.36
C LEU A 32 18.16 -10.14 6.28
N PRO A 33 19.44 -9.94 5.91
CA PRO A 33 20.56 -10.12 6.84
C PRO A 33 20.46 -9.31 8.14
N ARG A 34 19.62 -8.29 8.17
CA ARG A 34 19.34 -7.52 9.40
C ARG A 34 18.31 -8.19 10.31
N ILE A 35 17.49 -9.06 9.77
CA ILE A 35 16.31 -9.65 10.39
C ILE A 35 16.53 -11.16 10.63
N SER A 36 16.98 -11.87 9.62
CA SER A 36 17.31 -13.27 9.65
C SER A 36 18.83 -13.48 9.68
N MET A 37 19.25 -14.70 9.78
CA MET A 37 20.63 -15.12 9.91
C MET A 37 21.61 -14.50 8.92
N SER A 38 22.89 -14.50 9.29
CA SER A 38 23.97 -14.25 8.34
C SER A 38 23.84 -15.22 7.16
N ARG A 39 23.76 -14.67 5.96
CA ARG A 39 23.69 -15.50 4.76
C ARG A 39 25.01 -16.13 4.48
N ASP A 40 24.92 -17.36 4.04
CA ASP A 40 26.06 -18.10 3.59
C ASP A 40 26.49 -17.62 2.19
N THR A 41 27.80 -17.54 1.95
CA THR A 41 28.36 -17.30 0.61
C THR A 41 28.11 -18.47 -0.34
N ALA A 42 27.68 -19.62 0.18
CA ALA A 42 27.28 -20.80 -0.60
C ALA A 42 26.22 -20.51 -1.68
N ASP A 43 25.33 -19.52 -1.45
CA ASP A 43 24.35 -19.10 -2.45
C ASP A 43 25.00 -18.71 -3.79
N CYS A 44 26.17 -18.06 -3.73
CA CYS A 44 26.90 -17.65 -4.93
C CYS A 44 27.69 -18.82 -5.56
N LEU A 45 28.11 -19.79 -4.77
CA LEU A 45 28.85 -20.97 -5.25
C LEU A 45 27.94 -21.89 -6.07
N HIS A 46 26.68 -22.02 -5.68
CA HIS A 46 25.69 -22.89 -6.32
C HIS A 46 24.74 -22.15 -7.27
N ALA A 47 25.09 -20.92 -7.68
CA ALA A 47 24.26 -20.12 -8.57
C ALA A 47 23.87 -20.89 -9.85
N SER A 48 22.56 -20.94 -10.15
CA SER A 48 21.96 -21.68 -11.29
C SER A 48 21.97 -23.22 -11.20
N GLU A 49 22.47 -23.81 -10.13
CA GLU A 49 22.41 -25.27 -9.96
C GLU A 49 20.98 -25.73 -9.60
N ASP A 50 20.65 -26.97 -9.96
CA ASP A 50 19.40 -27.60 -9.56
C ASP A 50 19.43 -27.86 -8.03
N TRP A 51 18.56 -27.15 -7.32
CA TRP A 51 18.49 -27.19 -5.87
C TRP A 51 18.19 -28.59 -5.31
N SER A 52 17.41 -29.40 -6.05
CA SER A 52 17.03 -30.75 -5.63
C SER A 52 18.21 -31.72 -5.64
N LEU A 53 19.21 -31.47 -6.50
CA LEU A 53 20.41 -32.32 -6.63
C LEU A 53 21.49 -32.01 -5.58
N LEU A 54 21.38 -30.85 -4.91
CA LEU A 54 22.33 -30.48 -3.86
C LEU A 54 22.09 -31.29 -2.60
N PRO A 55 23.16 -31.73 -1.91
CA PRO A 55 23.06 -32.31 -0.58
C PRO A 55 22.37 -31.36 0.39
N GLN A 56 21.56 -31.85 1.30
CA GLN A 56 20.74 -31.01 2.18
C GLN A 56 21.56 -29.98 2.98
N HIS A 57 22.78 -30.28 3.36
CA HIS A 57 23.68 -29.39 4.09
C HIS A 57 24.37 -28.34 3.21
N GLU A 58 24.36 -28.52 1.89
CA GLU A 58 24.93 -27.61 0.90
C GLU A 58 23.86 -26.74 0.23
N ARG A 59 22.58 -26.99 0.49
CA ARG A 59 21.48 -26.22 -0.12
C ARG A 59 21.50 -24.78 0.35
N PRO A 60 21.66 -23.81 -0.57
CA PRO A 60 21.71 -22.40 -0.23
C PRO A 60 20.44 -21.93 0.48
N VAL A 61 20.60 -21.08 1.48
CA VAL A 61 19.50 -20.45 2.21
C VAL A 61 18.64 -19.59 1.25
N CYS A 62 19.28 -18.94 0.30
CA CYS A 62 18.59 -18.17 -0.75
C CYS A 62 17.55 -19.02 -1.51
N ALA A 63 17.95 -20.20 -1.99
CA ALA A 63 17.02 -21.09 -2.68
C ALA A 63 15.94 -21.62 -1.76
N SER A 64 16.27 -21.95 -0.51
CA SER A 64 15.29 -22.46 0.46
C SER A 64 14.28 -21.41 0.94
N GLU A 65 14.68 -20.14 1.01
CA GLU A 65 13.78 -19.05 1.39
C GLU A 65 12.90 -18.59 0.22
N ASN A 66 13.46 -18.53 -0.94
CA ASN A 66 12.94 -17.78 -2.07
C ASN A 66 12.41 -18.68 -3.18
N GLY A 67 13.00 -19.84 -3.36
CA GLY A 67 12.40 -20.92 -4.10
C GLY A 67 11.26 -21.55 -3.32
N GLY A 68 11.13 -21.19 -2.05
CA GLY A 68 10.19 -21.78 -1.12
C GLY A 68 8.74 -21.56 -1.47
N PHE A 69 8.33 -20.35 -1.80
CA PHE A 69 6.91 -20.10 -1.94
C PHE A 69 6.24 -20.84 -3.11
N MET A 70 6.97 -21.10 -4.20
CA MET A 70 6.49 -21.91 -5.32
C MET A 70 7.12 -23.32 -5.35
N ASN A 71 7.86 -23.70 -4.30
CA ASN A 71 8.49 -25.01 -4.23
C ASN A 71 7.44 -26.12 -4.14
N GLN A 72 7.51 -27.07 -5.06
CA GLN A 72 6.61 -28.23 -5.12
C GLN A 72 6.92 -29.31 -4.07
N HIS A 73 8.04 -29.20 -3.39
CA HIS A 73 8.51 -30.17 -2.42
C HIS A 73 8.67 -29.52 -1.04
N SER A 74 8.33 -30.26 0.02
CA SER A 74 8.65 -29.85 1.38
C SER A 74 10.16 -29.91 1.62
N TYR A 75 10.65 -29.03 2.47
CA TYR A 75 12.05 -29.00 2.86
C TYR A 75 12.20 -28.63 4.33
N LYS A 76 13.37 -28.91 4.92
CA LYS A 76 13.68 -28.56 6.30
C LYS A 76 14.60 -27.35 6.33
N ARG A 77 14.32 -26.43 7.25
CA ARG A 77 15.14 -25.26 7.49
C ARG A 77 15.50 -25.14 8.96
N GLU A 78 16.76 -24.84 9.22
CA GLU A 78 17.26 -24.53 10.54
C GLU A 78 17.16 -23.01 10.79
N PHE A 79 16.49 -22.65 11.87
CA PHE A 79 16.39 -21.27 12.35
C PHE A 79 17.37 -21.04 13.49
N LYS A 80 18.09 -19.93 13.44
CA LYS A 80 18.98 -19.43 14.50
C LYS A 80 18.47 -18.08 14.97
N HIS A 81 18.79 -17.73 16.21
CA HIS A 81 18.40 -16.41 16.69
C HIS A 81 19.19 -15.31 15.98
N VAL A 82 18.51 -14.30 15.46
CA VAL A 82 19.10 -13.23 14.63
C VAL A 82 20.17 -12.40 15.35
N TYR A 83 20.12 -12.35 16.67
CA TYR A 83 21.07 -11.58 17.50
C TYR A 83 22.13 -12.45 18.17
N ALA A 84 22.19 -13.72 17.83
CA ALA A 84 23.25 -14.60 18.29
C ALA A 84 24.64 -13.98 18.02
N GLY A 85 25.50 -13.97 19.02
CA GLY A 85 26.84 -13.39 18.90
C GLY A 85 26.96 -11.89 19.16
N LYS A 86 25.86 -11.16 19.44
CA LYS A 86 25.89 -9.72 19.78
C LYS A 86 25.76 -9.42 21.28
N GLY A 87 26.36 -10.23 22.13
CA GLY A 87 26.31 -10.06 23.58
C GLY A 87 25.01 -10.52 24.24
N GLY A 88 24.14 -11.22 23.50
CA GLY A 88 22.94 -11.83 24.03
C GLY A 88 23.17 -13.24 24.57
N ARG A 89 22.10 -13.89 25.06
CA ARG A 89 22.12 -15.27 25.58
C ARG A 89 21.96 -16.31 24.45
N HIS A 90 22.66 -16.14 23.35
CA HIS A 90 22.54 -17.00 22.17
C HIS A 90 22.95 -18.47 22.43
N ASP A 91 23.74 -18.71 23.45
CA ASP A 91 24.13 -20.01 23.94
C ASP A 91 22.99 -20.79 24.63
N VAL A 92 21.93 -20.08 25.02
CA VAL A 92 20.73 -20.64 25.66
C VAL A 92 19.67 -21.04 24.64
N LEU A 93 19.59 -20.32 23.49
CA LEU A 93 18.69 -20.64 22.42
C LEU A 93 19.38 -21.50 21.37
N LYS A 94 18.94 -22.75 21.26
CA LYS A 94 19.47 -23.69 20.28
C LYS A 94 18.89 -23.45 18.89
N PRO A 95 19.67 -23.70 17.82
CA PRO A 95 19.12 -23.75 16.48
C PRO A 95 17.93 -24.70 16.41
N THR A 96 16.83 -24.23 15.80
CA THR A 96 15.59 -24.99 15.76
C THR A 96 15.22 -25.29 14.33
N THR A 97 15.03 -26.58 14.01
CA THR A 97 14.66 -27.01 12.66
C THR A 97 13.14 -27.12 12.54
N ILE A 98 12.58 -26.55 11.46
CA ILE A 98 11.18 -26.73 11.09
C ILE A 98 11.08 -27.31 9.67
N GLU A 99 10.00 -28.02 9.41
CA GLU A 99 9.64 -28.47 8.07
C GLU A 99 8.76 -27.41 7.40
N ILE A 100 9.15 -27.00 6.21
CA ILE A 100 8.42 -26.07 5.36
C ILE A 100 7.67 -26.90 4.31
N PRO A 101 6.33 -26.94 4.33
CA PRO A 101 5.56 -27.68 3.34
C PRO A 101 5.71 -27.12 1.93
N ALA A 102 5.38 -27.92 0.93
CA ALA A 102 5.28 -27.43 -0.45
C ALA A 102 4.30 -26.25 -0.58
N TYR A 103 4.56 -25.36 -1.52
CA TYR A 103 3.76 -24.17 -1.78
C TYR A 103 3.52 -23.30 -0.54
N SER A 104 4.58 -23.03 0.18
CA SER A 104 4.57 -22.24 1.41
C SER A 104 5.52 -21.07 1.32
N ALA A 105 5.10 -19.95 1.89
CA ALA A 105 5.94 -18.80 2.12
C ALA A 105 6.26 -18.64 3.62
N LEU A 106 7.41 -18.04 3.90
CA LEU A 106 7.74 -17.56 5.24
C LEU A 106 7.18 -16.15 5.42
N ALA A 107 6.22 -16.03 6.32
CA ALA A 107 5.56 -14.79 6.66
C ALA A 107 6.17 -14.21 7.93
N ILE A 108 6.99 -13.18 7.80
CA ILE A 108 7.61 -12.46 8.93
C ILE A 108 6.77 -11.22 9.20
N PRO A 109 5.96 -11.18 10.26
CA PRO A 109 5.17 -10.00 10.63
C PRO A 109 6.05 -8.92 11.26
N PHE A 110 7.08 -8.49 10.53
CA PHE A 110 8.19 -7.68 11.02
C PHE A 110 7.75 -6.38 11.67
N ARG A 111 6.82 -5.66 11.02
CA ARG A 111 6.31 -4.38 11.52
C ARG A 111 5.76 -4.52 12.94
N TYR A 112 4.92 -5.52 13.17
CA TYR A 112 4.27 -5.74 14.47
C TYR A 112 5.23 -6.20 15.57
N MET A 113 6.39 -6.72 15.18
CA MET A 113 7.44 -7.18 16.10
C MET A 113 8.45 -6.10 16.45
N SER A 114 8.40 -4.94 15.76
CA SER A 114 9.33 -3.82 15.95
C SER A 114 8.82 -2.85 17.01
N LEU A 115 9.73 -2.28 17.80
CA LEU A 115 9.42 -1.20 18.74
C LEU A 115 8.92 0.07 18.07
N ASP A 116 9.23 0.27 16.79
CA ASP A 116 8.73 1.42 16.01
C ASP A 116 7.20 1.42 15.91
N SER A 117 6.56 0.27 16.06
CA SER A 117 5.09 0.12 16.05
C SER A 117 4.46 0.16 17.44
N GLN A 118 5.22 0.50 18.48
CA GLN A 118 4.76 0.39 19.87
C GLN A 118 3.51 1.22 20.16
N SER A 119 3.47 2.47 19.74
CA SER A 119 2.32 3.35 19.96
C SER A 119 1.07 2.83 19.26
N TRP A 120 1.21 2.45 18.00
CA TRP A 120 0.13 1.91 17.19
C TRP A 120 -0.45 0.61 17.77
N LEU A 121 0.41 -0.31 18.21
CA LEU A 121 0.00 -1.57 18.84
C LEU A 121 -0.66 -1.35 20.20
N SER A 122 -0.09 -0.49 21.03
CA SER A 122 -0.63 -0.23 22.39
C SER A 122 -2.00 0.43 22.35
N ASP A 123 -2.25 1.29 21.38
CA ASP A 123 -3.55 1.93 21.19
C ASP A 123 -4.65 0.91 20.83
N ARG A 124 -4.32 -0.05 19.96
CA ARG A 124 -5.27 -1.03 19.41
C ARG A 124 -5.36 -2.31 20.23
N HIS A 125 -4.28 -2.67 20.90
CA HIS A 125 -4.08 -3.91 21.62
C HIS A 125 -3.44 -3.68 22.99
N PRO A 126 -4.12 -2.92 23.89
CA PRO A 126 -3.59 -2.64 25.24
C PRO A 126 -3.44 -3.89 26.11
N GLU A 127 -4.02 -5.02 25.67
CA GLU A 127 -3.85 -6.32 26.30
C GLU A 127 -2.48 -6.96 26.06
N PHE A 128 -1.68 -6.51 25.12
CA PHE A 128 -0.34 -7.04 24.91
C PHE A 128 0.60 -6.56 26.00
N HIS A 129 1.11 -7.49 26.79
CA HIS A 129 2.03 -7.19 27.86
C HIS A 129 3.43 -6.88 27.33
N ASP A 130 4.04 -5.84 27.85
CA ASP A 130 5.40 -5.41 27.53
C ASP A 130 6.27 -5.52 28.81
N VAL A 131 6.40 -6.72 29.31
CA VAL A 131 6.95 -6.98 30.65
C VAL A 131 8.46 -7.17 30.63
N GLU A 132 9.02 -7.65 29.52
CA GLU A 132 10.44 -7.97 29.43
C GLU A 132 11.12 -7.30 28.25
N LYS A 133 12.29 -6.69 28.51
CA LYS A 133 13.23 -6.38 27.43
C LYS A 133 13.74 -7.68 26.84
N SER A 134 13.92 -7.68 25.51
CA SER A 134 14.58 -8.80 24.83
C SER A 134 15.88 -9.17 25.57
N PRO A 135 16.12 -10.46 25.85
CA PRO A 135 17.37 -10.90 26.48
C PRO A 135 18.58 -10.72 25.55
N PHE A 136 18.34 -10.34 24.31
CA PHE A 136 19.36 -10.08 23.30
C PHE A 136 19.64 -8.57 23.19
N ASN A 137 20.85 -8.21 22.81
CA ASN A 137 21.21 -6.82 22.61
C ASN A 137 20.52 -6.22 21.37
N SER A 138 19.24 -5.95 21.53
CA SER A 138 18.38 -5.37 20.52
C SER A 138 17.55 -4.24 21.13
N SER A 139 17.56 -3.08 20.48
CA SER A 139 16.78 -1.91 20.90
C SER A 139 15.42 -1.80 20.21
N TRP A 140 15.07 -2.74 19.33
CA TRP A 140 13.91 -2.63 18.44
C TRP A 140 12.93 -3.81 18.48
N LEU A 141 13.21 -4.85 19.27
CA LEU A 141 12.32 -5.98 19.48
C LEU A 141 11.72 -5.98 20.87
N TYR A 142 10.47 -6.39 20.94
CA TYR A 142 9.77 -6.65 22.20
C TYR A 142 10.34 -7.86 22.96
N GLY A 143 9.97 -7.98 24.24
CA GLY A 143 10.21 -9.19 25.02
C GLY A 143 9.46 -10.42 24.47
N ALA A 144 9.87 -11.62 24.95
CA ALA A 144 9.36 -12.90 24.42
C ALA A 144 7.85 -13.07 24.56
N GLU A 145 7.27 -12.62 25.67
CA GLU A 145 5.83 -12.71 25.94
C GLU A 145 5.04 -11.88 24.92
N ARG A 146 5.39 -10.61 24.76
CA ARG A 146 4.72 -9.75 23.81
C ARG A 146 4.86 -10.23 22.37
N GLN A 147 6.03 -10.73 21.98
CA GLN A 147 6.22 -11.32 20.66
C GLN A 147 5.31 -12.52 20.45
N LEU A 148 5.15 -13.38 21.46
CA LEU A 148 4.26 -14.53 21.40
C LEU A 148 2.79 -14.12 21.25
N ASP A 149 2.36 -13.11 21.99
CA ASP A 149 0.99 -12.59 21.93
C ASP A 149 0.68 -11.93 20.58
N ILE A 150 1.61 -11.15 20.04
CA ILE A 150 1.51 -10.58 18.70
C ILE A 150 1.42 -11.69 17.64
N LEU A 151 2.25 -12.73 17.73
CA LEU A 151 2.20 -13.85 16.78
C LEU A 151 0.87 -14.61 16.87
N LYS A 152 0.37 -14.87 18.07
CA LYS A 152 -0.95 -15.50 18.26
C LYS A 152 -2.06 -14.67 17.65
N TRP A 153 -2.05 -13.36 17.90
CA TRP A 153 -3.01 -12.42 17.35
C TRP A 153 -2.90 -12.36 15.82
N PHE A 154 -1.69 -12.21 15.27
CA PHE A 154 -1.49 -12.16 13.82
C PHE A 154 -1.97 -13.45 13.14
N ARG A 155 -1.52 -14.61 13.65
CA ARG A 155 -1.95 -15.92 13.15
C ARG A 155 -3.45 -16.12 13.29
N GLY A 156 -4.04 -15.76 14.43
CA GLY A 156 -5.46 -15.95 14.73
C GLY A 156 -6.41 -15.13 13.85
N ASN A 157 -5.90 -14.11 13.16
CA ASN A 157 -6.68 -13.31 12.21
C ASN A 157 -6.63 -13.84 10.76
N ILE A 158 -5.78 -14.84 10.48
CA ILE A 158 -5.67 -15.46 9.16
C ILE A 158 -6.53 -16.73 9.14
N GLU A 159 -7.49 -16.79 8.25
CA GLU A 159 -8.44 -17.89 8.12
C GLU A 159 -8.12 -18.71 6.87
N ALA A 160 -7.83 -20.01 7.06
CA ALA A 160 -7.56 -20.91 5.96
C ALA A 160 -8.79 -21.04 5.04
N ASN A 161 -8.57 -21.04 3.73
CA ASN A 161 -9.55 -21.07 2.64
C ASN A 161 -10.49 -19.85 2.56
N GLU A 162 -10.18 -18.79 3.31
CA GLU A 162 -10.92 -17.53 3.29
C GLU A 162 -10.00 -16.32 3.10
N SER A 163 -8.86 -16.28 3.81
CA SER A 163 -7.88 -15.20 3.66
C SER A 163 -7.13 -15.30 2.33
N ILE A 164 -6.94 -14.15 1.69
CA ILE A 164 -6.14 -14.04 0.46
C ILE A 164 -4.72 -13.61 0.87
N CYS A 165 -3.71 -14.23 0.25
CA CYS A 165 -2.33 -13.79 0.31
C CYS A 165 -1.91 -13.17 -1.02
N VAL A 166 -1.31 -11.98 -0.95
CA VAL A 166 -0.78 -11.23 -2.08
C VAL A 166 0.74 -11.28 -2.01
N PHE A 167 1.37 -11.79 -3.05
CA PHE A 167 2.82 -11.84 -3.17
C PHE A 167 3.33 -10.65 -3.97
N TYR A 168 4.30 -9.93 -3.42
CA TYR A 168 4.87 -8.76 -4.08
C TYR A 168 6.41 -8.76 -3.98
N CYS A 169 7.06 -8.20 -4.98
CA CYS A 169 8.49 -7.90 -4.97
C CYS A 169 8.74 -6.40 -4.80
N LYS A 170 9.92 -6.06 -4.32
CA LYS A 170 10.39 -4.68 -4.18
C LYS A 170 11.84 -4.60 -4.64
N ASN A 171 12.12 -3.76 -5.61
CA ASN A 171 13.44 -3.55 -6.20
C ASN A 171 14.01 -4.80 -6.92
N GLY A 172 14.88 -4.58 -7.88
CA GLY A 172 15.63 -5.65 -8.55
C GLY A 172 14.78 -6.56 -9.43
N ASN A 173 13.59 -6.13 -9.84
CA ASN A 173 12.80 -6.81 -10.86
C ASN A 173 13.12 -6.22 -12.25
N PRO A 174 13.02 -7.03 -13.33
CA PRO A 174 13.35 -6.57 -14.68
C PRO A 174 12.18 -5.89 -15.41
N VAL A 175 11.03 -5.71 -14.76
CA VAL A 175 9.82 -5.11 -15.33
C VAL A 175 9.71 -3.63 -14.99
N ASP A 176 10.37 -3.22 -13.90
CA ASP A 176 10.27 -1.87 -13.38
C ASP A 176 11.61 -1.42 -12.79
N ASP A 177 12.31 -0.54 -13.50
CA ASP A 177 13.62 -0.04 -13.12
C ASP A 177 13.59 0.93 -11.92
N GLU A 178 12.42 1.48 -11.59
CA GLU A 178 12.28 2.47 -10.51
C GLU A 178 12.20 1.85 -9.11
N GLY A 179 12.26 0.53 -9.02
CA GLY A 179 12.30 -0.18 -7.73
C GLY A 179 10.99 -0.14 -6.94
N ARG A 180 9.89 0.07 -7.63
CA ARG A 180 8.53 0.08 -7.07
C ARG A 180 8.13 -1.29 -6.54
N ARG A 181 7.15 -1.32 -5.65
CA ARG A 181 6.53 -2.58 -5.22
C ARG A 181 5.60 -3.07 -6.29
N MET A 182 5.81 -4.29 -6.73
CA MET A 182 5.04 -4.90 -7.81
C MET A 182 4.42 -6.22 -7.34
N ILE A 183 3.13 -6.39 -7.56
CA ILE A 183 2.43 -7.63 -7.24
C ILE A 183 2.81 -8.68 -8.29
N VAL A 184 3.30 -9.83 -7.82
CA VAL A 184 3.70 -10.95 -8.68
C VAL A 184 2.64 -12.04 -8.77
N GLY A 185 1.74 -12.10 -7.78
CA GLY A 185 0.66 -13.08 -7.78
C GLY A 185 -0.18 -13.03 -6.51
N MET A 186 -1.24 -13.79 -6.48
CA MET A 186 -2.12 -13.92 -5.32
C MET A 186 -2.83 -15.28 -5.29
N GLY A 187 -3.23 -15.68 -4.10
CA GLY A 187 -3.98 -16.93 -3.90
C GLY A 187 -4.66 -16.98 -2.54
N GLU A 188 -5.43 -18.04 -2.30
CA GLU A 188 -5.98 -18.30 -0.96
C GLU A 188 -4.90 -18.85 -0.02
N VAL A 189 -4.96 -18.47 1.24
CA VAL A 189 -4.22 -19.15 2.30
C VAL A 189 -4.88 -20.50 2.57
N THR A 190 -4.14 -21.59 2.36
CA THR A 190 -4.69 -22.95 2.60
C THR A 190 -4.39 -23.47 4.00
N SER A 191 -3.29 -23.01 4.59
CA SER A 191 -2.90 -23.40 5.95
C SER A 191 -1.94 -22.37 6.55
N VAL A 192 -1.99 -22.21 7.87
CA VAL A 192 -1.01 -21.44 8.64
C VAL A 192 -0.48 -22.33 9.74
N ALA A 193 0.84 -22.54 9.78
CA ALA A 193 1.49 -23.37 10.79
C ALA A 193 1.26 -22.83 12.21
N SER A 194 1.33 -23.73 13.19
CA SER A 194 1.35 -23.35 14.59
C SER A 194 2.63 -22.58 14.92
N ILE A 195 2.57 -21.74 15.95
CA ILE A 195 3.76 -21.03 16.44
C ILE A 195 4.75 -22.05 16.98
N LYS A 196 5.96 -22.03 16.44
CA LYS A 196 7.08 -22.83 16.94
C LYS A 196 7.91 -21.98 17.90
N LEU A 197 8.33 -22.57 18.97
CA LEU A 197 9.25 -21.95 19.92
C LEU A 197 10.67 -22.45 19.64
N TYR A 198 11.67 -21.60 19.89
CA TYR A 198 13.06 -22.02 19.86
C TYR A 198 13.33 -23.10 20.93
N ASP A 199 14.16 -24.07 20.61
CA ASP A 199 14.66 -24.99 21.61
C ASP A 199 15.58 -24.25 22.59
N THR A 200 15.33 -24.41 23.89
CA THR A 200 16.06 -23.70 24.94
C THR A 200 16.26 -24.61 26.17
N GLU A 201 17.31 -24.34 26.94
CA GLU A 201 17.54 -24.95 28.25
C GLU A 201 17.15 -23.98 29.39
N ALA A 202 16.71 -22.74 29.04
CA ALA A 202 16.32 -21.74 30.01
C ALA A 202 14.86 -21.93 30.49
N ASP A 203 14.55 -21.33 31.62
CA ASP A 203 13.20 -21.30 32.19
C ASP A 203 12.22 -20.41 31.43
N TYR A 204 12.64 -19.86 30.31
CA TYR A 204 11.80 -19.04 29.43
C TYR A 204 11.75 -19.59 28.00
N THR A 205 10.63 -19.36 27.32
CA THR A 205 10.43 -19.70 25.92
C THR A 205 10.60 -18.47 25.03
N TYR A 206 11.15 -18.67 23.82
CA TYR A 206 11.29 -17.61 22.83
C TYR A 206 10.65 -18.06 21.51
N PRO A 207 9.71 -17.29 20.95
CA PRO A 207 9.01 -17.68 19.73
C PRO A 207 9.88 -17.51 18.49
N LEU A 208 9.66 -18.39 17.50
CA LEU A 208 10.04 -18.11 16.13
C LEU A 208 8.99 -17.15 15.54
N TRP A 209 9.38 -15.97 15.13
CA TRP A 209 8.51 -14.97 14.55
C TRP A 209 8.34 -15.08 13.04
N GLU A 210 8.97 -16.07 12.45
CA GLU A 210 8.75 -16.49 11.07
C GLU A 210 7.66 -17.56 11.04
N MET A 211 6.57 -17.28 10.35
CA MET A 211 5.45 -18.21 10.22
C MET A 211 5.44 -18.83 8.83
N VAL A 212 5.06 -20.10 8.77
CA VAL A 212 4.84 -20.80 7.50
C VAL A 212 3.39 -20.64 7.10
N VAL A 213 3.16 -20.06 5.92
CA VAL A 213 1.84 -19.91 5.31
C VAL A 213 1.82 -20.68 4.00
N GLN A 214 0.93 -21.68 3.89
CA GLN A 214 0.67 -22.39 2.64
C GLN A 214 -0.38 -21.66 1.83
N HIS A 215 -0.26 -21.71 0.50
CA HIS A 215 -1.16 -21.05 -0.43
C HIS A 215 -1.63 -21.98 -1.56
N SER A 216 -2.67 -21.53 -2.26
CA SER A 216 -3.34 -22.29 -3.32
C SER A 216 -2.71 -22.14 -4.70
N ILE A 217 -1.75 -21.22 -4.90
CA ILE A 217 -1.13 -21.01 -6.23
C ILE A 217 -0.41 -22.27 -6.67
N ARG A 218 -0.59 -22.65 -7.93
CA ARG A 218 0.10 -23.76 -8.60
C ARG A 218 0.69 -23.28 -9.92
N GLN A 219 1.71 -23.97 -10.40
CA GLN A 219 2.31 -23.66 -11.71
C GLN A 219 1.33 -23.92 -12.85
N GLU A 220 0.55 -24.99 -12.74
CA GLU A 220 -0.55 -25.24 -13.66
C GLU A 220 -1.80 -24.53 -13.14
N LEU A 221 -2.41 -23.73 -14.00
CA LEU A 221 -3.61 -22.94 -13.64
C LEU A 221 -4.86 -23.81 -13.44
N GLN A 222 -4.78 -25.09 -13.73
CA GLN A 222 -5.91 -26.02 -13.58
C GLN A 222 -6.21 -26.24 -12.09
N ASP A 223 -7.47 -26.06 -11.73
CA ASP A 223 -8.01 -26.31 -10.39
C ASP A 223 -7.44 -25.48 -9.22
N SER A 224 -6.67 -24.44 -9.51
CA SER A 224 -6.10 -23.58 -8.46
C SER A 224 -6.92 -22.31 -8.26
N LYS A 225 -7.08 -21.95 -7.00
CA LYS A 225 -7.60 -20.63 -6.60
C LYS A 225 -6.42 -19.70 -6.40
N GLY A 226 -6.03 -19.00 -7.44
CA GLY A 226 -4.88 -18.10 -7.43
C GLY A 226 -3.98 -18.28 -8.65
N PHE A 227 -3.09 -17.33 -8.86
CA PHE A 227 -2.23 -17.26 -10.06
C PHE A 227 -0.97 -16.45 -9.77
N LEU A 228 0.02 -16.66 -10.66
CA LEU A 228 1.14 -15.74 -10.86
C LEU A 228 0.90 -14.97 -12.15
N LEU A 229 1.21 -13.67 -12.13
CA LEU A 229 1.22 -12.87 -13.35
C LEU A 229 2.38 -13.32 -14.25
N PRO A 230 2.15 -13.45 -15.56
CA PRO A 230 3.09 -14.10 -16.48
C PRO A 230 4.24 -13.20 -16.93
N TYR A 231 4.80 -12.38 -16.03
CA TYR A 231 5.87 -11.42 -16.36
C TYR A 231 7.09 -12.08 -17.00
N ASN A 232 7.53 -13.23 -16.47
CA ASN A 232 8.71 -13.92 -17.00
C ASN A 232 8.49 -14.37 -18.43
N GLN A 233 7.29 -14.88 -18.77
CA GLN A 233 6.96 -15.29 -20.12
C GLN A 233 6.98 -14.09 -21.08
N TYR A 234 6.41 -12.95 -20.66
CA TYR A 234 6.44 -11.71 -21.47
C TYR A 234 7.88 -11.21 -21.69
N LEU A 235 8.74 -11.32 -20.68
CA LEU A 235 10.16 -10.94 -20.79
C LEU A 235 10.94 -11.85 -21.74
N GLU A 236 10.54 -13.12 -21.89
CA GLU A 236 11.17 -14.09 -22.79
C GLU A 236 10.74 -13.94 -24.25
N PHE A 237 9.57 -13.35 -24.54
CA PHE A 237 9.10 -13.14 -25.90
C PHE A 237 9.89 -12.04 -26.61
N ASP A 238 10.11 -12.25 -27.92
CA ASP A 238 10.69 -11.24 -28.80
C ASP A 238 9.71 -10.07 -29.01
N GLU A 239 10.24 -8.87 -29.16
CA GLU A 239 9.49 -7.65 -29.44
C GLU A 239 8.57 -7.80 -30.64
N ASP A 240 9.12 -8.29 -31.78
CA ASP A 240 8.37 -8.51 -33.02
C ASP A 240 7.20 -9.49 -32.84
N TYR A 241 7.37 -10.49 -31.98
CA TYR A 241 6.31 -11.46 -31.70
C TYR A 241 5.15 -10.83 -30.96
N ILE A 242 5.46 -10.03 -29.93
CA ILE A 242 4.45 -9.32 -29.14
C ILE A 242 3.70 -8.33 -30.03
N GLN A 243 4.44 -7.48 -30.78
CA GLN A 243 3.85 -6.47 -31.64
C GLN A 243 2.95 -7.07 -32.72
N LYS A 244 3.36 -8.17 -33.32
CA LYS A 244 2.55 -8.88 -34.33
C LYS A 244 1.26 -9.46 -33.75
N LYS A 245 1.29 -9.92 -32.52
CA LYS A 245 0.14 -10.55 -31.84
C LYS A 245 -0.85 -9.56 -31.25
N THR A 246 -0.34 -8.51 -30.63
CA THR A 246 -1.12 -7.59 -29.79
C THR A 246 -1.27 -6.20 -30.41
N GLY A 247 -0.38 -5.82 -31.31
CA GLY A 247 -0.25 -4.44 -31.83
C GLY A 247 0.50 -3.49 -30.87
N LEU A 248 0.97 -4.01 -29.73
CA LEU A 248 1.65 -3.26 -28.68
C LEU A 248 3.16 -3.53 -28.72
N THR A 249 3.97 -2.59 -28.24
CA THR A 249 5.35 -2.84 -27.87
C THR A 249 5.41 -3.77 -26.66
N LYS A 250 6.57 -4.33 -26.37
CA LYS A 250 6.78 -5.21 -25.22
C LYS A 250 6.57 -4.46 -23.90
N GLU A 251 6.99 -3.19 -23.85
CA GLU A 251 6.82 -2.32 -22.71
C GLU A 251 5.34 -2.03 -22.45
N GLU A 252 4.59 -1.63 -23.49
CA GLU A 252 3.14 -1.40 -23.38
C GLU A 252 2.38 -2.66 -22.95
N ALA A 253 2.73 -3.83 -23.52
CA ALA A 253 2.09 -5.09 -23.16
C ALA A 253 2.40 -5.51 -21.72
N LEU A 254 3.62 -5.25 -21.22
CA LEU A 254 3.98 -5.45 -19.81
C LEU A 254 3.24 -4.47 -18.90
N ASP A 255 3.09 -3.21 -19.34
CA ASP A 255 2.39 -2.19 -18.57
C ASP A 255 0.90 -2.47 -18.41
N GLU A 256 0.23 -3.07 -19.42
CA GLU A 256 -1.18 -3.48 -19.29
C GLU A 256 -1.39 -4.58 -18.23
N ILE A 257 -0.40 -5.45 -18.00
CA ILE A 257 -0.49 -6.53 -17.01
C ILE A 257 0.21 -6.23 -15.68
N LYS A 258 0.97 -5.15 -15.62
CA LYS A 258 1.73 -4.76 -14.42
C LYS A 258 0.81 -4.17 -13.34
N ILE A 259 0.92 -4.73 -12.14
CA ILE A 259 0.25 -4.19 -10.95
C ILE A 259 1.31 -3.60 -10.03
N SER A 260 1.54 -2.30 -10.14
CA SER A 260 2.42 -1.53 -9.26
C SER A 260 1.64 -0.62 -8.34
N LEU A 261 2.22 -0.27 -7.20
CA LEU A 261 1.56 0.59 -6.22
C LEU A 261 1.21 1.98 -6.77
N ASP A 262 2.05 2.53 -7.61
CA ASP A 262 1.81 3.86 -8.17
C ASP A 262 0.59 3.89 -9.09
N LYS A 263 0.35 2.78 -9.83
CA LYS A 263 -0.85 2.62 -10.65
C LYS A 263 -2.10 2.30 -9.83
N LEU A 264 -1.95 1.88 -8.57
CA LEU A 264 -3.06 1.60 -7.66
C LEU A 264 -3.67 2.85 -7.00
N GLY A 265 -3.32 4.04 -7.51
CA GLY A 265 -3.83 5.30 -6.97
C GLY A 265 -3.10 5.75 -5.72
N ASN A 266 -1.84 5.33 -5.57
CA ASN A 266 -0.87 5.77 -4.57
C ASN A 266 -1.49 6.06 -3.19
N THR A 267 -2.17 5.09 -2.62
CA THR A 267 -2.57 5.18 -1.24
C THR A 267 -1.36 4.84 -0.38
N GLU A 268 -0.90 5.78 0.41
CA GLU A 268 0.13 5.55 1.44
C GLU A 268 -0.20 4.32 2.27
N ARG A 269 -1.48 4.07 2.46
CA ARG A 269 -1.98 2.90 3.16
C ARG A 269 -1.62 1.59 2.45
N ILE A 270 -1.91 1.42 1.14
CA ILE A 270 -1.53 0.21 0.39
C ILE A 270 0.00 0.07 0.38
N PHE A 271 0.71 1.19 0.24
CA PHE A 271 2.16 1.22 0.32
C PHE A 271 2.66 0.67 1.67
N ASN A 272 2.06 1.06 2.78
CA ASN A 272 2.39 0.58 4.12
C ASN A 272 2.02 -0.89 4.32
N GLU A 273 0.89 -1.33 3.79
CA GLU A 273 0.41 -2.71 3.85
C GLU A 273 1.25 -3.68 2.97
N LEU A 274 2.09 -3.16 2.07
CA LEU A 274 3.02 -3.90 1.22
C LEU A 274 4.49 -3.50 1.48
N SER A 275 4.82 -3.02 2.67
CA SER A 275 6.13 -2.42 2.98
C SER A 275 7.12 -3.35 3.64
N TYR A 276 6.63 -4.31 4.41
CA TYR A 276 7.44 -5.17 5.29
C TYR A 276 7.40 -6.63 4.82
N GLY A 277 7.89 -7.54 5.63
CA GLY A 277 7.95 -8.95 5.26
C GLY A 277 6.56 -9.56 5.06
N CYS A 278 5.68 -9.39 6.05
CA CYS A 278 4.28 -9.78 6.01
C CYS A 278 3.43 -8.76 6.76
N GLU A 279 2.35 -8.31 6.14
CA GLU A 279 1.44 -7.31 6.68
C GLU A 279 -0.01 -7.75 6.48
N PHE A 280 -0.91 -7.20 7.29
CA PHE A 280 -2.33 -7.27 6.97
C PHE A 280 -2.67 -6.28 5.86
N ILE A 281 -3.59 -6.69 4.99
CA ILE A 281 -4.20 -5.84 3.97
C ILE A 281 -5.62 -5.53 4.43
N SER A 282 -6.02 -4.27 4.42
CA SER A 282 -7.39 -3.86 4.70
C SER A 282 -8.34 -4.34 3.60
N ASN A 283 -9.62 -4.44 3.92
CA ASN A 283 -10.61 -4.87 2.92
C ASN A 283 -10.71 -3.90 1.74
N GLN A 284 -10.59 -2.59 1.98
CA GLN A 284 -10.60 -1.60 0.90
C GLN A 284 -9.37 -1.71 0.00
N SER A 285 -8.17 -1.77 0.60
CA SER A 285 -6.93 -2.01 -0.14
C SER A 285 -6.99 -3.33 -0.93
N MET A 286 -7.52 -4.39 -0.31
CA MET A 286 -7.68 -5.68 -0.98
C MET A 286 -8.62 -5.62 -2.18
N LEU A 287 -9.71 -4.87 -2.07
CA LEU A 287 -10.64 -4.67 -3.19
C LEU A 287 -9.95 -3.95 -4.36
N ILE A 288 -9.20 -2.89 -4.08
CA ILE A 288 -8.41 -2.18 -5.09
C ILE A 288 -7.41 -3.13 -5.78
N ILE A 289 -6.70 -3.94 -5.00
CA ILE A 289 -5.73 -4.91 -5.52
C ILE A 289 -6.43 -5.95 -6.42
N LEU A 290 -7.57 -6.48 -6.00
CA LEU A 290 -8.35 -7.47 -6.76
C LEU A 290 -8.90 -6.90 -8.07
N GLU A 291 -9.39 -5.65 -8.05
CA GLU A 291 -9.87 -4.99 -9.27
C GLU A 291 -8.74 -4.76 -10.29
N ASN A 292 -7.56 -4.36 -9.83
CA ASN A 292 -6.39 -4.25 -10.70
C ASN A 292 -5.91 -5.62 -11.20
N ALA A 293 -5.98 -6.65 -10.36
CA ALA A 293 -5.66 -8.01 -10.78
C ALA A 293 -6.65 -8.54 -11.84
N ARG A 294 -7.93 -8.21 -11.72
CA ARG A 294 -8.94 -8.52 -12.73
C ARG A 294 -8.57 -7.90 -14.08
N ARG A 295 -8.25 -6.60 -14.10
CA ARG A 295 -7.82 -5.90 -15.33
C ARG A 295 -6.57 -6.52 -15.94
N ALA A 296 -5.57 -6.83 -15.12
CA ALA A 296 -4.34 -7.47 -15.59
C ALA A 296 -4.62 -8.84 -16.22
N LEU A 297 -5.50 -9.66 -15.63
CA LEU A 297 -5.89 -10.95 -16.24
C LEU A 297 -6.69 -10.78 -17.52
N GLU A 298 -7.59 -9.80 -17.60
CA GLU A 298 -8.32 -9.46 -18.82
C GLU A 298 -7.35 -9.05 -19.94
N ALA A 299 -6.31 -8.26 -19.61
CA ALA A 299 -5.23 -7.92 -20.55
C ALA A 299 -4.43 -9.16 -21.00
N VAL A 300 -4.03 -10.05 -20.07
CA VAL A 300 -3.36 -11.32 -20.43
C VAL A 300 -4.19 -12.13 -21.40
N MET A 301 -5.50 -12.23 -21.17
CA MET A 301 -6.43 -12.95 -22.06
C MET A 301 -6.57 -12.27 -23.41
N LYS A 302 -6.70 -10.94 -23.44
CA LYS A 302 -6.77 -10.13 -24.67
C LYS A 302 -5.51 -10.29 -25.52
N HIS A 303 -4.34 -10.28 -24.90
CA HIS A 303 -3.06 -10.46 -25.58
C HIS A 303 -2.91 -11.86 -26.20
N GLY A 304 -3.42 -12.90 -25.55
CA GLY A 304 -3.33 -14.28 -26.02
C GLY A 304 -1.89 -14.79 -26.20
N LEU A 305 -0.93 -14.20 -25.49
CA LEU A 305 0.49 -14.55 -25.56
C LEU A 305 0.82 -15.79 -24.72
N VAL A 306 0.15 -15.95 -23.60
CA VAL A 306 0.38 -17.04 -22.64
C VAL A 306 -0.86 -17.91 -22.55
N GLY A 307 -0.66 -19.22 -22.74
CA GLY A 307 -1.72 -20.21 -22.58
C GLY A 307 -2.11 -20.42 -21.11
N GLY A 308 -3.30 -20.98 -20.90
CA GLY A 308 -3.84 -21.30 -19.59
C GLY A 308 -5.33 -21.02 -19.48
N ASP A 309 -5.99 -21.58 -18.46
CA ASP A 309 -7.41 -21.30 -18.18
C ASP A 309 -7.56 -20.05 -17.30
N TRP A 310 -7.23 -18.89 -17.87
CA TRP A 310 -7.35 -17.59 -17.17
C TRP A 310 -8.80 -17.24 -16.81
N GLN A 311 -9.79 -17.83 -17.49
CA GLN A 311 -11.20 -17.65 -17.16
C GLN A 311 -11.54 -18.22 -15.77
N LEU A 312 -10.89 -19.30 -15.37
CA LEU A 312 -11.07 -19.86 -14.03
C LEU A 312 -10.56 -18.91 -12.97
N GLN A 313 -9.38 -18.31 -13.22
CA GLN A 313 -8.79 -17.34 -12.32
C GLN A 313 -9.61 -16.05 -12.25
N LEU A 314 -10.14 -15.59 -13.37
CA LEU A 314 -11.02 -14.43 -13.41
C LEU A 314 -12.32 -14.66 -12.61
N ARG A 315 -12.90 -15.86 -12.68
CA ARG A 315 -14.05 -16.22 -11.83
C ARG A 315 -13.69 -16.17 -10.35
N TRP A 316 -12.55 -16.77 -9.97
CA TRP A 316 -12.07 -16.73 -8.59
C TRP A 316 -11.86 -15.29 -8.08
N ILE A 317 -11.30 -14.39 -8.91
CA ILE A 317 -11.16 -12.97 -8.55
C ILE A 317 -12.53 -12.32 -8.34
N ASN A 318 -13.49 -12.53 -9.25
CA ASN A 318 -14.82 -11.94 -9.14
C ASN A 318 -15.56 -12.44 -7.87
N ASP A 319 -15.44 -13.72 -7.55
CA ASP A 319 -15.97 -14.29 -6.31
C ASP A 319 -15.29 -13.67 -5.07
N SER A 320 -13.98 -13.46 -5.16
CA SER A 320 -13.20 -12.81 -4.10
C SER A 320 -13.57 -11.34 -3.91
N ILE A 321 -13.79 -10.59 -4.98
CA ILE A 321 -14.31 -9.22 -4.95
C ILE A 321 -15.66 -9.18 -4.23
N ALA A 322 -16.59 -10.07 -4.58
CA ALA A 322 -17.90 -10.13 -3.94
C ALA A 322 -17.80 -10.45 -2.43
N LYS A 323 -16.94 -11.41 -2.05
CA LYS A 323 -16.66 -11.74 -0.65
C LYS A 323 -16.07 -10.55 0.13
N VAL A 324 -15.07 -9.87 -0.45
CA VAL A 324 -14.42 -8.72 0.19
C VAL A 324 -15.42 -7.58 0.35
N LYS A 325 -16.22 -7.24 -0.68
CA LYS A 325 -17.29 -6.24 -0.59
C LYS A 325 -18.26 -6.53 0.55
N SER A 326 -18.69 -7.78 0.67
CA SER A 326 -19.60 -8.19 1.76
C SER A 326 -18.96 -8.05 3.15
N SER A 327 -17.65 -8.08 3.26
CA SER A 327 -16.91 -7.98 4.54
C SER A 327 -16.49 -6.56 4.92
N ILE A 328 -16.56 -5.59 4.00
CA ILE A 328 -16.28 -4.18 4.28
C ILE A 328 -17.34 -3.62 5.22
N SER A 329 -16.92 -2.93 6.29
CA SER A 329 -17.83 -2.15 7.15
C SER A 329 -18.20 -0.84 6.44
N PRO A 330 -19.46 -0.40 6.51
CA PRO A 330 -19.85 0.93 6.05
C PRO A 330 -19.22 2.08 6.88
N PHE A 331 -18.61 1.75 8.02
CA PHE A 331 -18.00 2.71 8.95
C PHE A 331 -16.61 2.21 9.42
N PRO A 332 -15.63 2.06 8.50
CA PRO A 332 -14.35 1.43 8.79
C PRO A 332 -13.49 2.23 9.80
N SER A 333 -13.68 3.53 9.90
CA SER A 333 -12.90 4.41 10.80
C SER A 333 -13.68 4.91 12.00
N PHE A 334 -14.64 4.12 12.50
CA PHE A 334 -15.41 4.50 13.68
C PHE A 334 -14.50 4.74 14.91
N ALA A 335 -13.59 3.80 15.23
CA ALA A 335 -12.67 3.94 16.34
C ALA A 335 -11.69 5.11 16.15
N GLU A 336 -11.22 5.34 14.91
CA GLU A 336 -10.35 6.49 14.59
C GLU A 336 -11.09 7.82 14.79
N CYS A 337 -12.38 7.90 14.46
CA CYS A 337 -13.21 9.07 14.73
C CYS A 337 -13.34 9.34 16.23
N LEU A 338 -13.54 8.31 17.04
CA LEU A 338 -13.57 8.44 18.50
C LEU A 338 -12.22 8.91 19.04
N LYS A 339 -11.11 8.36 18.53
CA LYS A 339 -9.75 8.77 18.89
C LYS A 339 -9.51 10.23 18.55
N ALA A 340 -9.90 10.68 17.36
CA ALA A 340 -9.74 12.06 16.89
C ALA A 340 -10.46 13.11 17.77
N ILE A 341 -11.48 12.70 18.50
CA ILE A 341 -12.21 13.56 19.45
C ILE A 341 -11.79 13.35 20.91
N GLY A 342 -10.67 12.67 21.15
CA GLY A 342 -10.07 12.52 22.47
C GLY A 342 -10.59 11.33 23.30
N VAL A 343 -11.18 10.32 22.67
CA VAL A 343 -11.56 9.07 23.33
C VAL A 343 -10.38 8.11 23.31
N ASN A 344 -9.61 8.04 24.41
CA ASN A 344 -8.37 7.26 24.48
C ASN A 344 -8.55 5.74 24.28
N TYR A 345 -9.71 5.19 24.68
CA TYR A 345 -10.01 3.76 24.56
C TYR A 345 -10.94 3.43 23.38
N SER A 346 -10.83 4.16 22.28
CA SER A 346 -11.72 4.10 21.13
C SER A 346 -11.88 2.69 20.56
N TYR A 347 -10.79 1.92 20.42
CA TYR A 347 -10.82 0.54 19.92
C TYR A 347 -11.42 -0.46 20.88
N LEU A 348 -11.28 -0.24 22.21
CA LEU A 348 -11.96 -1.06 23.22
C LEU A 348 -13.47 -0.81 23.19
N ILE A 349 -13.88 0.44 23.05
CA ILE A 349 -15.28 0.83 22.91
C ILE A 349 -15.89 0.23 21.63
N GLU A 350 -15.18 0.27 20.50
CA GLU A 350 -15.63 -0.39 19.27
C GLU A 350 -15.83 -1.89 19.48
N ARG A 351 -14.87 -2.57 20.11
CA ARG A 351 -14.95 -4.00 20.42
C ARG A 351 -16.13 -4.31 21.34
N ASP A 352 -16.39 -3.50 22.33
CA ASP A 352 -17.53 -3.67 23.24
C ASP A 352 -18.87 -3.46 22.51
N ILE A 353 -18.97 -2.48 21.61
CA ILE A 353 -20.14 -2.25 20.76
C ILE A 353 -20.40 -3.46 19.84
N LEU A 354 -19.35 -4.01 19.21
CA LEU A 354 -19.46 -5.23 18.39
C LEU A 354 -19.94 -6.43 19.23
N THR A 355 -19.41 -6.58 20.45
CA THR A 355 -19.82 -7.63 21.39
C THR A 355 -21.26 -7.44 21.88
N ALA A 356 -21.73 -6.19 21.98
CA ALA A 356 -23.11 -5.87 22.34
C ALA A 356 -24.14 -6.15 21.23
N GLY A 357 -23.69 -6.65 20.06
CA GLY A 357 -24.54 -7.09 18.97
C GLY A 357 -24.59 -6.16 17.76
N CYS A 358 -23.71 -5.17 17.67
CA CYS A 358 -23.52 -4.38 16.46
C CYS A 358 -22.98 -5.29 15.34
N GLY A 359 -23.75 -5.51 14.31
CA GLY A 359 -23.33 -6.27 13.14
C GLY A 359 -22.31 -5.48 12.29
N LYS A 360 -21.54 -6.19 11.47
CA LYS A 360 -20.53 -5.56 10.58
C LYS A 360 -21.10 -4.48 9.64
N LYS A 361 -22.39 -4.60 9.30
CA LYS A 361 -23.10 -3.66 8.41
C LYS A 361 -23.97 -2.67 9.17
N ASP A 362 -24.01 -2.73 10.50
CA ASP A 362 -24.80 -1.80 11.31
C ASP A 362 -24.08 -0.45 11.48
N ASN A 363 -24.86 0.56 11.84
CA ASN A 363 -24.31 1.87 12.16
C ASN A 363 -23.82 1.90 13.63
N PRO A 364 -22.51 1.90 13.90
CA PRO A 364 -21.96 1.86 15.25
C PRO A 364 -22.27 3.12 16.07
N TRP A 365 -22.58 4.24 15.42
CA TRP A 365 -22.96 5.48 16.11
C TRP A 365 -24.25 5.36 16.88
N ARG A 366 -25.19 4.50 16.45
CA ARG A 366 -26.42 4.22 17.21
C ARG A 366 -26.07 3.54 18.54
N TYR A 367 -25.20 2.53 18.51
CA TYR A 367 -24.73 1.84 19.71
C TYR A 367 -23.88 2.74 20.61
N TYR A 368 -23.06 3.59 20.02
CA TYR A 368 -22.30 4.58 20.79
C TYR A 368 -23.21 5.59 21.53
N ASN A 369 -24.25 6.07 20.86
CA ASN A 369 -25.26 6.93 21.50
C ASN A 369 -25.96 6.20 22.66
N ASP A 370 -26.30 4.93 22.50
CA ASP A 370 -26.93 4.13 23.57
C ASP A 370 -25.95 3.85 24.72
N LEU A 371 -24.66 3.66 24.44
CA LEU A 371 -23.61 3.55 25.44
C LEU A 371 -23.48 4.87 26.25
N MET A 372 -23.41 6.00 25.57
CA MET A 372 -23.34 7.32 26.21
C MET A 372 -24.61 7.65 26.99
N ALA A 373 -25.76 7.15 26.56
CA ALA A 373 -27.04 7.28 27.29
C ALA A 373 -27.17 6.31 28.48
N GLY A 374 -26.20 5.40 28.69
CA GLY A 374 -26.24 4.38 29.73
C GLY A 374 -27.26 3.25 29.50
N LYS A 375 -27.68 3.04 28.25
CA LYS A 375 -28.60 1.97 27.85
C LYS A 375 -27.89 0.66 27.55
N LEU A 376 -26.61 0.72 27.19
CA LEU A 376 -25.77 -0.46 26.97
C LEU A 376 -24.90 -0.73 28.20
N PRO A 377 -24.73 -2.01 28.59
CA PRO A 377 -23.79 -2.37 29.64
C PRO A 377 -22.35 -2.10 29.15
N VAL A 378 -21.50 -1.67 30.08
CA VAL A 378 -20.06 -1.49 29.84
C VAL A 378 -19.35 -2.75 30.34
N PRO A 379 -19.00 -3.69 29.47
CA PRO A 379 -18.36 -4.93 29.88
C PRO A 379 -16.91 -4.73 30.32
N ASN A 380 -16.25 -3.71 29.78
CA ASN A 380 -14.83 -3.44 30.06
C ASN A 380 -14.67 -2.34 31.11
N THR A 381 -14.10 -2.68 32.25
CA THR A 381 -13.88 -1.73 33.37
C THR A 381 -12.71 -0.76 33.13
N VAL A 382 -11.88 -1.00 32.14
CA VAL A 382 -10.65 -0.23 31.88
C VAL A 382 -10.95 1.26 31.63
N TYR A 383 -11.98 1.56 30.85
CA TYR A 383 -12.36 2.95 30.55
C TYR A 383 -13.56 3.47 31.34
N PHE A 384 -14.05 2.71 32.33
CA PHE A 384 -15.26 3.07 33.08
C PHE A 384 -15.13 4.43 33.78
N SER A 385 -13.97 4.75 34.30
CA SER A 385 -13.70 6.04 34.97
C SER A 385 -13.72 7.23 33.99
N GLU A 386 -13.51 7.03 32.72
CA GLU A 386 -13.47 8.07 31.70
C GLU A 386 -14.81 8.32 31.02
N LEU A 387 -15.76 7.37 31.11
CA LEU A 387 -17.09 7.49 30.50
C LEU A 387 -17.83 8.80 30.80
N PRO A 388 -17.82 9.34 32.03
CA PRO A 388 -18.48 10.62 32.31
C PRO A 388 -17.88 11.78 31.50
N ALA A 389 -16.57 11.78 31.30
CA ALA A 389 -15.88 12.78 30.48
C ALA A 389 -16.24 12.63 28.98
N TYR A 390 -16.23 11.41 28.46
CA TYR A 390 -16.64 11.10 27.09
C TYR A 390 -18.08 11.50 26.82
N LYS A 391 -19.01 11.15 27.73
CA LYS A 391 -20.41 11.52 27.64
C LYS A 391 -20.58 13.03 27.58
N LYS A 392 -19.93 13.78 28.48
CA LYS A 392 -19.98 15.24 28.51
C LYS A 392 -19.45 15.84 27.20
N SER A 393 -18.31 15.37 26.70
CA SER A 393 -17.73 15.81 25.43
C SER A 393 -18.69 15.57 24.26
N TRP A 394 -19.33 14.39 24.23
CA TRP A 394 -20.31 14.02 23.18
C TRP A 394 -21.58 14.86 23.21
N GLU A 395 -22.10 15.17 24.39
CA GLU A 395 -23.28 16.01 24.58
C GLU A 395 -23.04 17.46 24.14
N TYR A 396 -21.81 17.98 24.32
CA TYR A 396 -21.46 19.35 23.91
C TYR A 396 -21.20 19.50 22.41
N ARG A 397 -21.01 18.40 21.67
CA ARG A 397 -20.76 18.46 20.24
C ARG A 397 -22.05 18.81 19.48
N SER A 398 -21.92 19.76 18.55
CA SER A 398 -23.06 20.16 17.70
C SER A 398 -23.58 19.01 16.83
N ASP A 399 -24.84 19.10 16.39
CA ASP A 399 -25.42 18.07 15.53
C ASP A 399 -24.72 18.00 14.17
N GLU A 400 -24.22 19.12 13.63
CA GLU A 400 -23.36 19.15 12.45
C GLU A 400 -22.05 18.39 12.70
N GLY A 401 -21.41 18.65 13.85
CA GLY A 401 -20.17 17.96 14.21
C GLY A 401 -20.34 16.44 14.38
N LYS A 402 -21.49 15.98 14.87
CA LYS A 402 -21.85 14.55 14.92
C LYS A 402 -22.07 13.96 13.52
N ARG A 403 -22.77 14.68 12.64
CA ARG A 403 -22.95 14.26 11.23
C ARG A 403 -21.63 14.20 10.47
N VAL A 404 -20.71 15.12 10.73
CA VAL A 404 -19.38 15.10 10.13
C VAL A 404 -18.59 13.88 10.60
N LEU A 405 -18.63 13.53 11.88
CA LEU A 405 -17.99 12.32 12.39
C LEU A 405 -18.59 11.05 11.77
N GLU A 406 -19.91 11.00 11.63
CA GLU A 406 -20.58 9.89 10.96
C GLU A 406 -20.15 9.78 9.49
N LEU A 407 -20.04 10.91 8.78
CA LEU A 407 -19.52 10.94 7.41
C LEU A 407 -18.06 10.49 7.34
N LEU A 408 -17.18 11.06 8.18
CA LEU A 408 -15.74 10.73 8.19
C LEU A 408 -15.50 9.25 8.51
N SER A 409 -16.31 8.66 9.38
CA SER A 409 -16.19 7.23 9.72
C SER A 409 -16.47 6.28 8.57
N ARG A 410 -17.10 6.76 7.47
CA ARG A 410 -17.34 5.99 6.24
C ARG A 410 -16.09 5.79 5.38
N PHE A 411 -15.07 6.58 5.60
CA PHE A 411 -13.81 6.54 4.85
C PHE A 411 -12.73 5.87 5.69
N GLU A 412 -11.86 5.14 5.06
CA GLU A 412 -10.73 4.51 5.75
C GLU A 412 -9.61 5.54 5.99
N LEU A 413 -9.75 6.32 7.08
CA LEU A 413 -8.88 7.43 7.46
C LEU A 413 -8.27 7.21 8.85
N ASP A 414 -7.09 7.78 9.07
CA ASP A 414 -6.45 7.83 10.39
C ASP A 414 -6.97 9.00 11.24
N ALA A 415 -6.84 8.89 12.56
CA ALA A 415 -7.36 9.86 13.51
C ALA A 415 -6.80 11.27 13.30
N ASP A 416 -5.56 11.40 12.84
CA ASP A 416 -4.91 12.70 12.61
C ASP A 416 -5.57 13.45 11.44
N ILE A 417 -5.88 12.74 10.34
CA ILE A 417 -6.62 13.29 9.20
C ILE A 417 -8.04 13.65 9.64
N ILE A 418 -8.73 12.73 10.32
CA ILE A 418 -10.08 12.97 10.84
C ILE A 418 -10.10 14.20 11.75
N GLY A 419 -9.10 14.34 12.65
CA GLY A 419 -8.99 15.44 13.60
C GLY A 419 -8.93 16.83 12.96
N GLN A 420 -8.29 16.94 11.79
CA GLN A 420 -8.21 18.20 11.02
C GLN A 420 -9.60 18.72 10.60
N TYR A 421 -10.53 17.82 10.29
CA TYR A 421 -11.88 18.15 9.86
C TYR A 421 -12.89 18.15 11.04
N ALA A 422 -12.85 17.13 11.88
CA ALA A 422 -13.80 16.94 12.97
C ALA A 422 -13.75 18.05 14.05
N ASN A 423 -12.62 18.75 14.15
CA ASN A 423 -12.43 19.85 15.11
C ASN A 423 -12.45 21.24 14.47
N ASN A 424 -12.79 21.35 13.17
CA ASN A 424 -12.87 22.60 12.44
C ASN A 424 -14.28 22.85 11.91
N ALA A 425 -15.10 23.59 12.68
CA ALA A 425 -16.49 23.86 12.35
C ALA A 425 -16.68 24.64 11.02
N GLU A 426 -15.67 25.41 10.58
CA GLU A 426 -15.74 26.17 9.32
C GLU A 426 -15.77 25.28 8.07
N THR A 427 -15.32 24.03 8.21
CA THR A 427 -15.26 23.06 7.11
C THR A 427 -16.51 22.18 7.02
N TYR A 428 -17.37 22.15 8.03
CA TYR A 428 -18.46 21.19 8.16
C TYR A 428 -19.43 21.22 6.97
N GLU A 429 -19.92 22.39 6.59
CA GLU A 429 -20.87 22.54 5.48
C GLU A 429 -20.24 22.08 4.15
N LYS A 430 -18.99 22.48 3.90
CA LYS A 430 -18.27 22.08 2.69
C LYS A 430 -18.07 20.57 2.65
N LEU A 431 -17.67 19.96 3.78
CA LEU A 431 -17.41 18.53 3.86
C LEU A 431 -18.70 17.72 3.70
N LEU A 432 -19.81 18.16 4.31
CA LEU A 432 -21.11 17.48 4.18
C LEU A 432 -21.70 17.57 2.77
N THR A 433 -21.22 18.48 1.94
CA THR A 433 -21.63 18.61 0.51
C THR A 433 -20.64 17.97 -0.44
N ASN A 434 -19.35 18.10 -0.16
CA ASN A 434 -18.27 17.57 -1.00
C ASN A 434 -17.18 16.87 -0.16
N PRO A 435 -17.32 15.59 0.16
CA PRO A 435 -16.29 14.85 0.91
C PRO A 435 -14.95 14.69 0.18
N TYR A 436 -14.93 14.82 -1.16
CA TYR A 436 -13.69 14.71 -1.95
C TYR A 436 -12.66 15.81 -1.66
N ILE A 437 -13.03 16.88 -0.96
CA ILE A 437 -12.04 17.86 -0.47
C ILE A 437 -10.98 17.23 0.43
N ILE A 438 -11.27 16.07 1.03
CA ILE A 438 -10.31 15.31 1.83
C ILE A 438 -9.20 14.78 0.92
N SER A 439 -9.56 14.05 -0.14
CA SER A 439 -8.59 13.52 -1.10
C SER A 439 -7.86 14.62 -1.86
N GLU A 440 -8.55 15.70 -2.27
CA GLU A 440 -7.92 16.84 -2.93
C GLU A 440 -6.82 17.49 -2.07
N LYS A 441 -7.02 17.61 -0.76
CA LYS A 441 -6.03 18.18 0.15
C LYS A 441 -4.94 17.19 0.54
N CYS A 442 -5.32 15.94 0.81
CA CYS A 442 -4.36 14.89 1.14
C CYS A 442 -3.49 14.50 -0.06
N ALA A 443 -3.95 14.68 -1.32
CA ALA A 443 -3.12 14.46 -2.50
C ALA A 443 -1.88 15.36 -2.55
N GLN A 444 -1.96 16.55 -1.93
CA GLN A 444 -0.86 17.51 -1.83
C GLN A 444 0.07 17.25 -0.62
N ASP A 445 -0.33 16.35 0.29
CA ASP A 445 0.45 15.97 1.46
C ASP A 445 1.15 14.62 1.20
N TYR A 446 2.47 14.64 1.10
CA TYR A 446 3.25 13.45 0.77
C TYR A 446 3.12 12.33 1.81
N ASP A 447 2.93 12.70 3.08
CA ASP A 447 2.93 11.73 4.20
C ASP A 447 1.52 11.14 4.48
N ASN A 448 0.44 11.79 4.03
CA ASN A 448 -0.94 11.46 4.38
C ASN A 448 -1.86 11.36 3.16
N ARG A 449 -1.42 10.76 2.08
CA ARG A 449 -2.21 10.66 0.83
C ARG A 449 -3.46 9.80 1.03
N VAL A 450 -4.62 10.40 0.75
CA VAL A 450 -5.93 9.74 0.66
C VAL A 450 -6.43 9.88 -0.76
N ASN A 451 -6.70 8.77 -1.43
CA ASN A 451 -7.15 8.81 -2.83
C ASN A 451 -8.66 8.97 -2.96
N THR A 452 -9.09 9.38 -4.15
CA THR A 452 -10.50 9.51 -4.54
C THR A 452 -11.29 8.23 -4.30
N GLN A 453 -10.69 7.06 -4.57
CA GLN A 453 -11.36 5.76 -4.41
C GLN A 453 -11.67 5.45 -2.94
N THR A 454 -10.85 5.90 -1.98
CA THR A 454 -11.15 5.78 -0.55
C THR A 454 -12.45 6.52 -0.20
N ILE A 455 -12.66 7.69 -0.80
CA ILE A 455 -13.90 8.47 -0.60
C ILE A 455 -15.07 7.81 -1.34
N ASP A 456 -14.84 7.29 -2.55
CA ASP A 456 -15.86 6.58 -3.35
C ASP A 456 -16.58 5.49 -2.53
N PHE A 457 -15.86 4.69 -1.73
CA PHE A 457 -16.44 3.63 -0.91
C PHE A 457 -17.50 4.12 0.09
N GLY A 458 -17.41 5.36 0.54
CA GLY A 458 -18.35 5.94 1.50
C GLY A 458 -19.47 6.77 0.88
N VAL A 459 -19.34 7.23 -0.37
CA VAL A 459 -20.27 8.19 -1.01
C VAL A 459 -20.99 7.65 -2.24
N ILE A 460 -20.43 6.65 -2.95
CA ILE A 460 -21.09 5.97 -4.06
C ILE A 460 -21.97 4.87 -3.48
N PRO A 461 -23.28 4.84 -3.80
CA PRO A 461 -24.17 3.79 -3.32
C PRO A 461 -23.75 2.39 -3.79
N ASP A 462 -23.41 1.51 -2.86
CA ASP A 462 -23.12 0.09 -3.08
C ASP A 462 -23.73 -0.72 -1.93
N VAL A 463 -24.77 -1.47 -2.22
CA VAL A 463 -25.51 -2.23 -1.21
C VAL A 463 -24.67 -3.35 -0.56
N ASP A 464 -23.72 -3.91 -1.32
CA ASP A 464 -22.85 -4.97 -0.82
C ASP A 464 -21.85 -4.45 0.22
N ILE A 465 -21.43 -3.18 0.07
CA ILE A 465 -20.55 -2.51 1.02
C ILE A 465 -21.34 -1.91 2.19
N GLN A 466 -22.43 -1.19 1.90
CA GLN A 466 -23.07 -0.30 2.87
C GLN A 466 -24.32 -0.90 3.54
N GLY A 467 -24.86 -2.00 3.03
CA GLY A 467 -26.09 -2.60 3.56
C GLY A 467 -27.24 -1.59 3.56
N GLU A 468 -27.84 -1.36 4.72
CA GLU A 468 -28.92 -0.37 4.91
C GLU A 468 -28.43 1.08 5.04
N ASN A 469 -27.09 1.29 5.16
CA ASN A 469 -26.49 2.61 5.37
C ASN A 469 -26.11 3.30 4.06
N ILE A 470 -26.95 3.20 3.05
CA ILE A 470 -26.73 3.82 1.73
C ILE A 470 -26.56 5.33 1.89
N PRO A 471 -25.54 5.93 1.28
CA PRO A 471 -25.31 7.36 1.34
C PRO A 471 -26.48 8.12 0.67
N THR A 472 -26.83 9.25 1.27
CA THR A 472 -27.91 10.12 0.80
C THR A 472 -27.39 11.52 0.52
N ALA A 473 -28.20 12.34 -0.19
CA ALA A 473 -27.86 13.74 -0.40
C ALA A 473 -27.63 14.47 0.96
N PRO A 474 -26.72 15.46 1.02
CA PRO A 474 -26.06 16.08 -0.14
C PRO A 474 -24.76 15.43 -0.60
N PHE A 475 -24.12 14.57 0.21
CA PHE A 475 -22.79 14.05 -0.09
C PHE A 475 -22.78 12.84 -1.05
N ALA A 476 -23.88 12.14 -1.19
CA ALA A 476 -23.95 10.99 -2.08
C ALA A 476 -23.63 11.35 -3.54
N VAL A 477 -22.89 10.48 -4.20
CA VAL A 477 -22.54 10.56 -5.62
C VAL A 477 -23.28 9.48 -6.38
N ARG A 478 -24.05 9.86 -7.38
CA ARG A 478 -24.89 8.93 -8.14
C ARG A 478 -24.26 8.44 -9.44
N THR A 479 -23.30 9.18 -9.95
CA THR A 479 -22.63 8.89 -11.22
C THR A 479 -21.12 9.01 -11.05
N LEU A 480 -20.36 8.16 -11.73
CA LEU A 480 -18.90 8.19 -11.69
C LEU A 480 -18.29 9.43 -12.37
N ILE A 481 -19.11 10.18 -13.13
CA ILE A 481 -18.76 11.44 -13.77
C ILE A 481 -19.22 12.68 -12.97
N ASP A 482 -19.52 12.52 -11.67
CA ASP A 482 -19.82 13.65 -10.78
C ASP A 482 -18.62 14.63 -10.73
N GLU A 483 -18.88 15.92 -10.87
CA GLU A 483 -17.83 16.95 -10.94
C GLU A 483 -16.92 16.96 -9.71
N ARG A 484 -17.45 16.66 -8.52
CA ARG A 484 -16.67 16.58 -7.27
C ARG A 484 -15.64 15.46 -7.33
N ARG A 485 -16.07 14.30 -7.81
CA ARG A 485 -15.22 13.11 -7.98
C ARG A 485 -14.15 13.34 -9.05
N LEU A 486 -14.55 13.86 -10.22
CA LEU A 486 -13.60 14.06 -11.32
C LEU A 486 -12.59 15.17 -11.01
N ARG A 487 -12.97 16.21 -10.24
CA ARG A 487 -11.99 17.20 -9.76
C ARG A 487 -10.95 16.57 -8.83
N SER A 488 -11.39 15.74 -7.89
CA SER A 488 -10.47 15.00 -7.01
C SER A 488 -9.49 14.13 -7.80
N MET A 489 -9.97 13.33 -8.76
CA MET A 489 -9.13 12.53 -9.65
C MET A 489 -8.12 13.38 -10.44
N THR A 490 -8.55 14.54 -10.91
CA THR A 490 -7.70 15.48 -11.65
C THR A 490 -6.60 16.05 -10.76
N VAL A 491 -6.94 16.43 -9.53
CA VAL A 491 -5.97 16.91 -8.54
C VAL A 491 -4.95 15.81 -8.22
N GLU A 492 -5.39 14.58 -7.97
CA GLU A 492 -4.50 13.44 -7.74
C GLU A 492 -3.54 13.20 -8.91
N ARG A 493 -4.05 13.23 -10.14
CA ARG A 493 -3.21 13.01 -11.34
C ARG A 493 -2.18 14.14 -11.52
N LEU A 494 -2.55 15.38 -11.26
CA LEU A 494 -1.64 16.52 -11.27
C LEU A 494 -0.58 16.40 -10.17
N CYS A 495 -0.96 15.97 -8.95
CA CYS A 495 0.00 15.73 -7.87
C CYS A 495 0.97 14.58 -8.20
N SER A 496 0.48 13.52 -8.86
CA SER A 496 1.36 12.44 -9.33
C SER A 496 2.36 12.91 -10.40
N ALA A 497 1.94 13.82 -11.30
CA ALA A 497 2.82 14.38 -12.32
C ALA A 497 3.95 15.24 -11.72
N LEU A 498 3.75 15.82 -10.54
CA LEU A 498 4.81 16.55 -9.83
C LEU A 498 6.00 15.66 -9.47
N ASP A 499 5.76 14.38 -9.19
CA ASP A 499 6.82 13.41 -8.89
C ASP A 499 7.73 13.18 -10.13
N ASP A 500 7.16 13.36 -11.35
CA ASP A 500 7.86 13.30 -12.63
C ASP A 500 8.46 14.69 -13.04
N GLY A 501 8.18 15.73 -12.28
CA GLY A 501 8.65 17.10 -12.51
C GLY A 501 7.69 17.97 -13.33
N ASP A 502 6.50 17.47 -13.66
CA ASP A 502 5.50 18.19 -14.44
C ASP A 502 4.54 18.97 -13.53
N THR A 503 4.45 20.28 -13.72
CA THR A 503 3.56 21.16 -12.94
C THR A 503 2.20 21.39 -13.59
N LEU A 504 2.01 20.91 -14.81
CA LEU A 504 0.75 21.01 -15.57
C LEU A 504 0.58 19.79 -16.48
N LEU A 505 -0.68 19.44 -16.78
CA LEU A 505 -1.01 18.41 -17.75
C LEU A 505 -1.99 18.96 -18.79
N SER A 506 -1.92 18.42 -20.01
CA SER A 506 -2.89 18.78 -21.05
C SER A 506 -4.28 18.25 -20.70
N ILE A 507 -5.33 18.97 -21.14
CA ILE A 507 -6.72 18.52 -20.98
C ILE A 507 -6.91 17.16 -21.64
N ALA A 508 -6.29 16.92 -22.81
CA ALA A 508 -6.39 15.66 -23.52
C ALA A 508 -5.80 14.47 -22.72
N GLU A 509 -4.66 14.65 -22.03
CA GLU A 509 -4.09 13.64 -21.15
C GLU A 509 -5.00 13.35 -19.95
N LEU A 510 -5.60 14.39 -19.38
CA LEU A 510 -6.53 14.25 -18.26
C LEU A 510 -7.85 13.57 -18.70
N GLU A 511 -8.39 13.90 -19.89
CA GLU A 511 -9.55 13.22 -20.47
C GLU A 511 -9.26 11.75 -20.73
N GLN A 512 -8.08 11.43 -21.26
CA GLN A 512 -7.65 10.05 -21.45
C GLN A 512 -7.54 9.30 -20.12
N TYR A 513 -6.88 9.89 -19.12
CA TYR A 513 -6.75 9.29 -17.78
C TYR A 513 -8.11 8.99 -17.14
N VAL A 514 -9.04 9.94 -17.21
CA VAL A 514 -10.41 9.73 -16.68
C VAL A 514 -11.14 8.67 -17.49
N SER A 515 -11.03 8.69 -18.82
CA SER A 515 -11.68 7.71 -19.70
C SER A 515 -11.17 6.29 -19.45
N ASP A 516 -9.86 6.12 -19.25
CA ASP A 516 -9.26 4.83 -18.93
C ASP A 516 -9.77 4.31 -17.57
N THR A 517 -9.93 5.19 -16.59
CA THR A 517 -10.48 4.83 -15.28
C THR A 517 -11.97 4.46 -15.36
N LEU A 518 -12.71 5.03 -16.30
CA LEU A 518 -14.13 4.74 -16.53
C LEU A 518 -14.36 3.57 -17.49
N SER A 519 -13.34 3.06 -18.17
CA SER A 519 -13.45 2.06 -19.26
C SER A 519 -14.20 0.79 -18.85
N ASP A 520 -14.06 0.38 -17.60
CA ASP A 520 -14.74 -0.81 -17.03
C ASP A 520 -16.18 -0.54 -16.60
N THR A 521 -16.67 0.67 -16.81
CA THR A 521 -18.00 1.10 -16.40
C THR A 521 -18.84 1.46 -17.63
N ASN A 522 -20.17 1.51 -17.46
CA ASN A 522 -21.06 2.01 -18.50
C ASN A 522 -21.09 3.55 -18.56
N SER A 523 -20.12 4.22 -17.92
CA SER A 523 -20.04 5.68 -17.86
C SER A 523 -19.07 6.18 -18.93
N LEU A 524 -19.53 7.10 -19.77
CA LEU A 524 -18.71 7.77 -20.77
C LEU A 524 -18.48 9.21 -20.35
N LEU A 525 -17.22 9.66 -20.48
CA LEU A 525 -16.91 11.07 -20.27
C LEU A 525 -17.47 11.88 -21.46
N PRO A 526 -18.36 12.87 -21.22
CA PRO A 526 -18.84 13.73 -22.28
C PRO A 526 -17.71 14.53 -22.93
N ASN A 527 -17.83 14.81 -24.22
CA ASN A 527 -16.91 15.72 -24.91
C ASN A 527 -16.91 17.09 -24.22
N ASP A 528 -15.76 17.73 -24.18
CA ASP A 528 -15.55 19.04 -23.56
C ASP A 528 -15.97 19.10 -22.08
N TYR A 529 -15.95 17.97 -21.38
CA TYR A 529 -16.38 17.89 -19.98
C TYR A 529 -15.63 18.89 -19.10
N PHE A 530 -14.29 18.92 -19.20
CA PHE A 530 -13.45 19.83 -18.40
C PHE A 530 -13.78 21.31 -18.63
N LEU A 531 -14.21 21.69 -19.83
CA LEU A 531 -14.64 23.03 -20.11
C LEU A 531 -16.03 23.34 -19.50
N THR A 532 -16.90 22.33 -19.50
CA THR A 532 -18.26 22.47 -18.94
C THR A 532 -18.22 22.69 -17.42
N VAL A 533 -17.35 21.95 -16.71
CA VAL A 533 -17.22 22.03 -15.24
C VAL A 533 -16.20 23.07 -14.77
N ARG A 534 -15.70 23.90 -15.68
CA ARG A 534 -14.67 24.91 -15.38
C ARG A 534 -15.01 25.77 -14.16
N GLY A 535 -16.26 26.17 -14.00
CA GLY A 535 -16.69 27.01 -12.87
C GLY A 535 -16.40 26.36 -11.53
N PHE A 536 -16.68 25.04 -11.40
CA PHE A 536 -16.43 24.27 -10.19
C PHE A 536 -14.94 23.94 -10.01
N PHE A 537 -14.24 23.62 -11.10
CA PHE A 537 -12.82 23.23 -11.06
C PHE A 537 -11.91 24.41 -10.71
N SER A 538 -12.28 25.65 -11.06
CA SER A 538 -11.48 26.86 -10.83
C SER A 538 -11.27 27.21 -9.35
N ASP A 539 -11.94 26.54 -8.44
CA ASP A 539 -11.65 26.66 -7.00
C ASP A 539 -10.26 26.13 -6.65
N GLU A 540 -9.82 25.03 -7.26
CA GLU A 540 -8.55 24.34 -6.97
C GLU A 540 -7.58 24.32 -8.17
N LEU A 541 -8.06 24.58 -9.40
CA LEU A 541 -7.32 24.42 -10.64
C LEU A 541 -7.29 25.71 -11.47
N VAL A 542 -6.22 25.89 -12.23
CA VAL A 542 -6.05 26.99 -13.19
C VAL A 542 -6.03 26.41 -14.60
N TYR A 543 -6.83 27.01 -15.49
CA TYR A 543 -6.90 26.68 -16.90
C TYR A 543 -5.91 27.53 -17.70
N LEU A 544 -5.10 26.92 -18.55
CA LEU A 544 -4.02 27.55 -19.29
C LEU A 544 -4.10 27.23 -20.80
N PRO A 545 -3.98 28.25 -21.68
CA PRO A 545 -4.22 29.66 -21.40
C PRO A 545 -5.71 29.90 -21.08
N ASP A 546 -6.01 31.03 -20.42
CA ASP A 546 -7.35 31.30 -19.89
C ASP A 546 -8.42 31.48 -20.98
N ASP A 547 -8.05 32.08 -22.12
CA ASP A 547 -8.93 32.34 -23.26
C ASP A 547 -9.20 31.12 -24.16
N ASN A 548 -8.27 30.16 -24.19
CA ASN A 548 -8.39 28.91 -24.95
C ASN A 548 -7.71 27.77 -24.21
N PRO A 549 -8.33 27.23 -23.17
CA PRO A 549 -7.70 26.26 -22.29
C PRO A 549 -7.26 24.97 -22.99
N LYS A 550 -6.01 24.59 -22.80
CA LYS A 550 -5.43 23.34 -23.30
C LYS A 550 -4.78 22.50 -22.19
N ALA A 551 -4.53 23.12 -21.04
CA ALA A 551 -3.90 22.45 -19.91
C ALA A 551 -4.52 22.91 -18.59
N LEU A 552 -4.35 22.09 -17.57
CA LEU A 552 -4.70 22.36 -16.18
C LEU A 552 -3.46 22.32 -15.30
N GLN A 553 -3.46 23.17 -14.30
CA GLN A 553 -2.42 23.26 -13.28
C GLN A 553 -3.06 23.42 -11.90
N LEU A 554 -2.44 22.88 -10.86
CA LEU A 554 -2.86 23.16 -9.48
C LEU A 554 -2.69 24.66 -9.19
N LYS A 555 -3.69 25.26 -8.56
CA LYS A 555 -3.75 26.71 -8.29
C LYS A 555 -2.54 27.20 -7.49
N GLU A 556 -2.11 26.42 -6.49
CA GLU A 556 -0.94 26.72 -5.68
C GLU A 556 0.33 26.84 -6.55
N TYR A 557 0.57 25.89 -7.46
CA TYR A 557 1.72 25.93 -8.36
C TYR A 557 1.65 27.09 -9.36
N ALA A 558 0.47 27.38 -9.87
CA ALA A 558 0.28 28.56 -10.73
C ALA A 558 0.56 29.88 -9.98
N GLU A 559 0.25 29.96 -8.70
CA GLU A 559 0.58 31.11 -7.85
C GLU A 559 2.09 31.20 -7.56
N MET A 560 2.72 30.07 -7.27
CA MET A 560 4.19 29.98 -7.09
C MET A 560 4.92 30.40 -8.35
N GLU A 561 4.53 29.91 -9.53
CA GLU A 561 5.13 30.31 -10.81
C GLU A 561 4.97 31.80 -11.10
N ARG A 562 3.78 32.35 -10.85
CA ARG A 562 3.56 33.79 -10.98
C ARG A 562 4.44 34.60 -10.03
N TRP A 563 4.58 34.14 -8.80
CA TRP A 563 5.45 34.78 -7.82
C TRP A 563 6.92 34.71 -8.23
N LEU A 564 7.40 33.54 -8.66
CA LEU A 564 8.77 33.34 -9.15
C LEU A 564 9.05 34.19 -10.37
N SER A 565 8.17 34.17 -11.37
CA SER A 565 8.30 34.99 -12.60
C SER A 565 8.39 36.47 -12.28
N LYS A 566 7.53 36.97 -11.37
CA LYS A 566 7.58 38.36 -10.92
C LYS A 566 8.91 38.71 -10.24
N ARG A 567 9.44 37.82 -9.41
CA ARG A 567 10.73 38.01 -8.73
C ARG A 567 11.90 37.97 -9.68
N LEU A 568 11.93 37.00 -10.60
CA LEU A 568 12.97 36.88 -11.62
C LEU A 568 12.99 38.09 -12.57
N LEU A 569 11.80 38.51 -13.04
CA LEU A 569 11.67 39.69 -13.88
C LEU A 569 12.08 40.98 -13.15
N ALA A 570 11.74 41.14 -11.89
CA ALA A 570 12.17 42.26 -11.06
C ALA A 570 13.72 42.27 -10.89
N ARG A 571 14.31 41.09 -10.68
CA ARG A 571 15.77 40.94 -10.58
C ARG A 571 16.47 41.23 -11.91
N ALA A 572 15.91 40.70 -13.01
CA ALA A 572 16.46 40.93 -14.34
C ALA A 572 16.41 42.41 -14.75
N LYS A 573 15.42 43.18 -14.27
CA LYS A 573 15.28 44.62 -14.49
C LYS A 573 16.07 45.48 -13.50
N SER A 574 16.67 44.88 -12.46
CA SER A 574 17.43 45.60 -11.45
C SER A 574 18.76 46.08 -12.03
N SER A 575 19.10 47.35 -11.75
CA SER A 575 20.39 47.95 -12.15
C SER A 575 21.56 47.52 -11.26
N VAL A 576 21.29 46.90 -10.14
CA VAL A 576 22.33 46.41 -9.21
C VAL A 576 22.61 44.94 -9.58
N ARG A 577 23.64 44.75 -10.41
CA ARG A 577 24.13 43.42 -10.76
C ARG A 577 25.44 43.18 -10.02
N ASN A 578 25.44 42.36 -8.99
CA ASN A 578 26.65 41.78 -8.47
C ASN A 578 27.00 40.61 -9.41
N LYS A 579 27.91 40.82 -10.36
CA LYS A 579 28.44 39.71 -11.17
C LYS A 579 29.08 38.69 -10.23
N LEU A 580 28.53 37.50 -10.24
CA LEU A 580 29.14 36.37 -9.55
C LEU A 580 30.23 35.81 -10.44
N ASN A 581 31.49 36.01 -10.05
CA ASN A 581 32.63 35.42 -10.75
C ASN A 581 32.74 33.93 -10.38
N VAL A 582 31.85 33.11 -10.95
CA VAL A 582 31.79 31.67 -10.73
C VAL A 582 31.95 30.95 -12.06
N ASP A 583 32.87 30.02 -12.12
CA ASP A 583 33.01 29.10 -13.25
C ASP A 583 31.90 28.03 -13.13
N TRP A 584 30.77 28.33 -13.76
CA TRP A 584 29.59 27.45 -13.74
C TRP A 584 29.85 26.17 -14.52
N GLU A 585 30.67 26.18 -15.57
CA GLU A 585 31.01 25.00 -16.36
C GLU A 585 31.75 23.96 -15.51
N THR A 586 32.84 24.36 -14.88
CA THR A 586 33.59 23.47 -13.98
C THR A 586 32.71 22.94 -12.83
N ARG A 587 31.84 23.80 -12.30
CA ARG A 587 30.99 23.42 -11.17
C ARG A 587 29.89 22.46 -11.55
N ALA A 588 29.22 22.64 -12.68
CA ALA A 588 28.19 21.75 -13.20
C ALA A 588 28.78 20.39 -13.61
N MET A 589 29.94 20.39 -14.30
CA MET A 589 30.62 19.16 -14.71
C MET A 589 31.23 18.38 -13.53
N SER A 590 31.42 18.99 -12.39
CA SER A 590 31.86 18.30 -11.15
C SER A 590 30.70 17.67 -10.36
N SER A 591 29.47 17.86 -10.78
CA SER A 591 28.28 17.26 -10.16
C SER A 591 28.28 15.74 -10.29
N SER A 592 27.83 15.06 -9.25
CA SER A 592 27.65 13.60 -9.27
C SER A 592 26.60 13.12 -10.29
N HIS A 593 25.78 14.03 -10.81
CA HIS A 593 24.76 13.76 -11.83
C HIS A 593 25.25 13.96 -13.26
N TYR A 594 26.48 14.51 -13.46
CA TYR A 594 27.06 14.69 -14.79
C TYR A 594 27.69 13.40 -15.29
N ASP A 595 27.18 12.86 -16.37
CA ASP A 595 27.81 11.74 -17.10
C ASP A 595 28.30 12.19 -18.47
N LYS A 596 29.61 12.26 -18.61
CA LYS A 596 30.30 12.65 -19.87
C LYS A 596 30.01 11.69 -21.04
N ASN A 597 29.58 10.47 -20.78
CA ASN A 597 29.33 9.46 -21.80
C ASN A 597 27.86 9.45 -22.25
N ASN A 598 26.97 10.13 -21.52
CA ASN A 598 25.55 10.22 -21.83
C ASN A 598 25.27 11.57 -22.55
N GLU A 599 24.73 11.51 -23.77
CA GLU A 599 24.43 12.68 -24.60
C GLU A 599 23.38 13.58 -23.98
N ASN A 600 22.30 12.99 -23.41
CA ASN A 600 21.25 13.73 -22.74
C ASN A 600 21.77 14.44 -21.48
N SER A 601 22.65 13.80 -20.70
CA SER A 601 23.28 14.42 -19.54
C SER A 601 24.17 15.61 -19.94
N ARG A 602 24.93 15.50 -21.03
CA ARG A 602 25.73 16.61 -21.55
C ARG A 602 24.88 17.79 -22.01
N GLU A 603 23.82 17.52 -22.76
CA GLU A 603 22.92 18.58 -23.25
C GLU A 603 22.17 19.26 -22.10
N ALA A 604 21.62 18.49 -21.14
CA ALA A 604 20.99 19.05 -19.95
C ALA A 604 21.92 19.92 -19.13
N THR A 605 23.18 19.45 -18.94
CA THR A 605 24.21 20.23 -18.21
C THR A 605 24.59 21.51 -18.97
N ARG A 606 24.68 21.48 -20.30
CA ARG A 606 24.91 22.66 -21.13
C ARG A 606 23.81 23.72 -20.95
N GLN A 607 22.55 23.28 -21.00
CA GLN A 607 21.39 24.17 -20.79
C GLN A 607 21.37 24.75 -19.37
N GLN A 608 21.75 23.97 -18.36
CA GLN A 608 21.88 24.47 -16.99
C GLN A 608 22.97 25.52 -16.85
N ILE A 609 24.12 25.32 -17.50
CA ILE A 609 25.23 26.31 -17.51
C ILE A 609 24.75 27.60 -18.13
N GLU A 610 24.14 27.54 -19.33
CA GLU A 610 23.59 28.71 -20.01
C GLU A 610 22.60 29.48 -19.15
N ALA A 611 21.68 28.76 -18.48
CA ALA A 611 20.72 29.37 -17.58
C ALA A 611 21.39 30.05 -16.37
N LEU A 612 22.38 29.40 -15.75
CA LEU A 612 23.13 29.96 -14.62
C LEU A 612 23.95 31.19 -15.02
N GLU A 613 24.58 31.19 -16.19
CA GLU A 613 25.26 32.34 -16.75
C GLU A 613 24.32 33.52 -17.00
N MET A 614 23.16 33.24 -17.63
CA MET A 614 22.13 34.26 -17.83
C MET A 614 21.54 34.82 -16.52
N MET A 615 21.49 34.04 -15.46
CA MET A 615 21.02 34.48 -14.14
C MET A 615 22.07 35.28 -13.36
N THR A 616 23.34 35.13 -13.68
CA THR A 616 24.46 35.72 -12.93
C THR A 616 25.19 36.85 -13.68
N ASP A 617 24.94 37.03 -14.98
CA ASP A 617 25.38 38.18 -15.79
C ASP A 617 24.42 39.36 -15.59
#